data_e888a057431ee3630258b364686a2f82
#
_entry.id   e888a057431ee3630258b364686a2f82
#
_cell.length_a   1.000
_cell.length_b   1.000
_cell.length_c   1.000
_cell.angle_alpha   90.00
_cell.angle_beta   90.00
_cell.angle_gamma   90.00
#
_symmetry.space_group_name_H-M   'P 1'
#
loop_
_entity.id
_entity.type
_entity.pdbx_description
1 polymer ?
#
loop_
_entity_poly.entity_id
_entity_poly.type
_entity_poly.pdbx_seq_one_letter_code
_entity_poly.pdbx_strand_id
1 'polypeptide(L)'
;MEKKFRNVSVFFLISILGFALLGTSCKLKAEQKSLTSHFEMVDIQIADNQFSDAVKQLKKIEKQAYDVWSYIGIYKRYAQIGETKLAEKLLKKALKKNSRSPELKAIYATFLLRQNRIDEAKKMAEDLHGTKYGSVYSEAVLKQAMAGETSDFYKDPKYYSIYYDAYRGSLNPIWIRNCAIFNLKDGRFDSAAALLPSSFADADDAYFWALVLFDSGKYYEAINALEASRSFLADYSVSGGKRAIRASEIKQIALESDAYMAVSEMESAEAKRQELICKLDNLEKLSAEDENLLSIIVVNSAVWAKNQYDDDSCADLLFYSVNRWPDNVAALILYSDFAYNSNLEREESMEIKNLRQNGISSLSMEKYDNRRKIPMSDAVYRLEQAMERTKDPYLSIVRLDLKYKTDNSFTVKEKTADLWLQMENNYTEGEKYQALLVQYVLSFLLKTNQKDDARELFTKYVSTLYDFNAKEDFWSQVGKNIALMDERTAEFAAWFATDEKKFDEALRIYEYCVYESGGILYEGIVSPLVSTVSCMNLADIYFSTGKKDKALDLYGKAAGRESKNYLRSDVFYRIANIYAAGGDKKNALRSAEYAILLYPDNARASLLKEKLSQ
;
A
#
# COMPACT_ATOMS: atom_id res chain seq x y z
N MET A 1 5.82 5.61 -10.36
CA MET A 1 6.54 4.40 -9.91
C MET A 1 7.36 3.71 -11.01
N GLU A 2 6.94 3.75 -12.27
CA GLU A 2 7.63 3.06 -13.40
C GLU A 2 9.02 3.57 -13.77
N LYS A 3 9.35 4.85 -13.54
CA LYS A 3 10.67 5.40 -13.91
C LYS A 3 11.83 5.01 -12.98
N LYS A 4 11.57 4.60 -11.73
CA LYS A 4 12.62 4.22 -10.76
C LYS A 4 13.12 2.77 -10.86
N PHE A 5 12.30 1.87 -11.41
CA PHE A 5 12.72 0.47 -11.62
C PHE A 5 13.77 0.28 -12.70
N ARG A 6 13.96 1.28 -13.56
CA ARG A 6 14.88 1.21 -14.69
C ARG A 6 16.36 1.27 -14.30
N ASN A 7 16.70 1.83 -13.14
CA ASN A 7 18.09 2.04 -12.71
C ASN A 7 18.64 0.97 -11.74
N VAL A 8 17.79 0.16 -11.10
CA VAL A 8 18.23 -0.88 -10.15
C VAL A 8 18.72 -2.14 -10.84
N SER A 9 18.24 -2.42 -12.05
CA SER A 9 18.64 -3.62 -12.83
C SER A 9 20.08 -3.59 -13.36
N VAL A 10 20.74 -2.45 -13.35
CA VAL A 10 22.06 -2.30 -13.99
C VAL A 10 23.22 -2.68 -13.05
N PHE A 11 23.04 -2.59 -11.73
CA PHE A 11 24.14 -2.80 -10.77
C PHE A 11 24.32 -4.24 -10.26
N PHE A 12 23.34 -5.12 -10.41
CA PHE A 12 23.37 -6.46 -9.78
C PHE A 12 23.91 -7.60 -10.63
N LEU A 13 24.23 -7.38 -11.92
CA LEU A 13 24.65 -8.45 -12.84
C LEU A 13 26.14 -8.82 -12.79
N ILE A 14 26.95 -8.18 -11.96
CA ILE A 14 28.40 -8.40 -11.92
C ILE A 14 28.83 -9.56 -10.99
N SER A 15 27.96 -10.00 -10.08
CA SER A 15 28.36 -10.97 -9.04
C SER A 15 28.10 -12.47 -9.35
N ILE A 16 27.44 -12.83 -10.43
CA ILE A 16 26.86 -14.19 -10.58
C ILE A 16 27.72 -15.17 -11.41
N LEU A 17 28.82 -14.74 -12.01
CA LEU A 17 29.65 -15.63 -12.85
C LEU A 17 30.83 -16.30 -12.10
N GLY A 18 30.79 -16.34 -10.78
CA GLY A 18 31.94 -16.70 -9.95
C GLY A 18 32.10 -18.17 -9.51
N PHE A 19 31.09 -19.03 -9.58
CA PHE A 19 31.21 -20.38 -9.00
C PHE A 19 30.63 -21.48 -9.90
N ALA A 20 31.44 -22.16 -10.65
CA ALA A 20 31.44 -23.60 -10.90
C ALA A 20 32.43 -23.97 -12.01
N LEU A 21 33.60 -24.48 -11.68
CA LEU A 21 34.38 -25.39 -12.52
C LEU A 21 35.55 -25.98 -11.70
N LEU A 22 35.36 -27.14 -11.18
CA LEU A 22 36.46 -28.03 -10.74
C LEU A 22 36.37 -29.35 -11.52
N GLY A 23 37.46 -29.62 -12.23
CA GLY A 23 37.75 -30.96 -12.62
C GLY A 23 37.99 -31.22 -14.13
N THR A 24 39.22 -31.17 -14.58
CA THR A 24 39.83 -32.22 -15.41
C THR A 24 41.27 -31.92 -15.82
N SER A 25 42.15 -32.88 -15.58
CA SER A 25 43.41 -33.26 -16.30
C SER A 25 44.65 -32.36 -16.19
N CYS A 26 45.77 -32.98 -15.77
CA CYS A 26 47.06 -32.35 -15.45
C CYS A 26 47.79 -31.58 -16.57
N LYS A 27 47.55 -31.86 -17.87
CA LYS A 27 48.15 -31.08 -18.97
C LYS A 27 47.49 -29.72 -19.17
N LEU A 28 46.21 -29.68 -19.02
CA LEU A 28 45.45 -28.38 -19.03
C LEU A 28 45.87 -27.44 -17.88
N LYS A 29 46.32 -28.00 -16.75
CA LYS A 29 46.75 -27.19 -15.59
C LYS A 29 48.00 -26.35 -15.83
N ALA A 30 48.98 -26.85 -16.63
CA ALA A 30 50.22 -26.10 -16.89
C ALA A 30 50.00 -24.93 -17.89
N GLU A 31 49.20 -25.17 -18.95
CA GLU A 31 48.85 -24.10 -19.92
C GLU A 31 47.88 -23.07 -19.30
N GLN A 32 46.93 -23.51 -18.46
CA GLN A 32 46.09 -22.63 -17.69
C GLN A 32 46.91 -21.76 -16.71
N LYS A 33 47.93 -22.32 -16.07
CA LYS A 33 48.80 -21.59 -15.15
C LYS A 33 49.61 -20.49 -15.88
N SER A 34 50.04 -20.74 -17.11
CA SER A 34 50.68 -19.73 -17.95
C SER A 34 49.71 -18.61 -18.37
N LEU A 35 48.47 -18.95 -18.77
CA LEU A 35 47.46 -17.95 -19.10
C LEU A 35 47.00 -17.15 -17.91
N THR A 36 46.93 -17.75 -16.74
CA THR A 36 46.53 -17.06 -15.48
C THR A 36 47.50 -15.93 -15.17
N SER A 37 48.82 -16.17 -15.24
CA SER A 37 49.82 -15.12 -15.00
C SER A 37 49.76 -13.97 -16.02
N HIS A 38 49.45 -14.28 -17.27
CA HIS A 38 49.21 -13.24 -18.28
C HIS A 38 47.93 -12.44 -18.01
N PHE A 39 46.88 -13.07 -17.51
CA PHE A 39 45.67 -12.36 -17.08
C PHE A 39 45.89 -11.47 -15.88
N GLU A 40 46.66 -11.93 -14.87
CA GLU A 40 47.07 -11.10 -13.71
C GLU A 40 47.82 -9.84 -14.13
N MET A 41 48.74 -9.97 -15.10
CA MET A 41 49.44 -8.80 -15.67
C MET A 41 48.47 -7.81 -16.34
N VAL A 42 47.50 -8.31 -17.11
CA VAL A 42 46.46 -7.47 -17.73
C VAL A 42 45.60 -6.79 -16.66
N ASP A 43 45.24 -7.51 -15.59
CA ASP A 43 44.44 -6.96 -14.49
C ASP A 43 45.18 -5.81 -13.78
N ILE A 44 46.49 -5.95 -13.56
CA ILE A 44 47.33 -4.87 -13.03
C ILE A 44 47.34 -3.67 -13.99
N GLN A 45 47.54 -3.90 -15.28
CA GLN A 45 47.53 -2.81 -16.29
C GLN A 45 46.17 -2.09 -16.34
N ILE A 46 45.08 -2.82 -16.17
CA ILE A 46 43.72 -2.22 -16.10
C ILE A 46 43.58 -1.39 -14.81
N ALA A 47 44.03 -1.91 -13.67
CA ALA A 47 44.00 -1.19 -12.41
C ALA A 47 44.81 0.12 -12.45
N ASP A 48 45.93 0.11 -13.16
CA ASP A 48 46.82 1.27 -13.38
C ASP A 48 46.34 2.18 -14.53
N ASN A 49 45.16 1.97 -15.10
CA ASN A 49 44.58 2.68 -16.24
C ASN A 49 45.44 2.63 -17.53
N GLN A 50 46.31 1.63 -17.65
CA GLN A 50 47.16 1.40 -18.84
C GLN A 50 46.39 0.59 -19.91
N PHE A 51 45.21 1.09 -20.32
CA PHE A 51 44.28 0.36 -21.20
C PHE A 51 44.88 -0.01 -22.54
N SER A 52 45.71 0.84 -23.14
CA SER A 52 46.38 0.56 -24.42
C SER A 52 47.28 -0.68 -24.34
N ASP A 53 48.03 -0.81 -23.27
CA ASP A 53 48.97 -1.93 -23.07
C ASP A 53 48.20 -3.20 -22.67
N ALA A 54 47.17 -3.07 -21.86
CA ALA A 54 46.24 -4.16 -21.57
C ALA A 54 45.62 -4.74 -22.86
N VAL A 55 45.17 -3.90 -23.81
CA VAL A 55 44.64 -4.33 -25.12
C VAL A 55 45.70 -5.04 -25.95
N LYS A 56 46.93 -4.51 -25.99
CA LYS A 56 48.05 -5.18 -26.72
C LYS A 56 48.35 -6.55 -26.15
N GLN A 57 48.35 -6.66 -24.82
CA GLN A 57 48.58 -7.94 -24.14
C GLN A 57 47.41 -8.92 -24.36
N LEU A 58 46.17 -8.48 -24.28
CA LEU A 58 44.99 -9.28 -24.59
C LEU A 58 45.03 -9.84 -26.01
N LYS A 59 45.45 -9.04 -27.00
CA LYS A 59 45.63 -9.51 -28.40
C LYS A 59 46.70 -10.60 -28.53
N LYS A 60 47.74 -10.60 -27.67
CA LYS A 60 48.74 -11.68 -27.63
C LYS A 60 48.13 -12.96 -27.02
N ILE A 61 47.42 -12.81 -25.92
CA ILE A 61 46.70 -13.91 -25.22
C ILE A 61 45.66 -14.54 -26.16
N GLU A 62 44.93 -13.75 -26.96
CA GLU A 62 43.92 -14.21 -27.90
C GLU A 62 44.49 -15.17 -28.98
N LYS A 63 45.78 -14.99 -29.35
CA LYS A 63 46.44 -15.93 -30.31
C LYS A 63 46.66 -17.33 -29.69
N GLN A 64 46.74 -17.40 -28.36
CA GLN A 64 46.97 -18.63 -27.60
C GLN A 64 45.68 -19.24 -27.09
N ALA A 65 44.55 -18.51 -27.21
CA ALA A 65 43.23 -18.97 -26.71
C ALA A 65 42.70 -20.14 -27.58
N TYR A 66 42.39 -21.24 -26.93
CA TYR A 66 41.89 -22.45 -27.57
C TYR A 66 40.62 -23.03 -26.94
N ASP A 67 40.38 -22.76 -25.68
CA ASP A 67 39.26 -23.27 -24.90
C ASP A 67 38.26 -22.16 -24.49
N VAL A 68 37.11 -22.59 -24.01
CA VAL A 68 36.00 -21.72 -23.60
C VAL A 68 36.45 -20.78 -22.50
N TRP A 69 37.21 -21.27 -21.51
CA TRP A 69 37.67 -20.54 -20.37
C TRP A 69 38.57 -19.35 -20.78
N SER A 70 39.54 -19.56 -21.68
CA SER A 70 40.43 -18.52 -22.15
C SER A 70 39.70 -17.43 -22.93
N TYR A 71 38.71 -17.80 -23.77
CA TYR A 71 37.86 -16.82 -24.46
C TYR A 71 37.02 -15.99 -23.50
N ILE A 72 36.45 -16.60 -22.47
CA ILE A 72 35.68 -15.87 -21.41
C ILE A 72 36.59 -14.93 -20.65
N GLY A 73 37.79 -15.37 -20.28
CA GLY A 73 38.77 -14.54 -19.56
C GLY A 73 39.17 -13.28 -20.33
N ILE A 74 39.41 -13.42 -21.64
CA ILE A 74 39.73 -12.28 -22.53
C ILE A 74 38.51 -11.37 -22.69
N TYR A 75 37.33 -11.96 -22.92
CA TYR A 75 36.07 -11.20 -23.05
C TYR A 75 35.79 -10.30 -21.85
N LYS A 76 35.89 -10.86 -20.64
CA LYS A 76 35.66 -10.09 -19.40
C LYS A 76 36.53 -8.83 -19.35
N ARG A 77 37.78 -8.93 -19.71
CA ARG A 77 38.73 -7.81 -19.69
C ARG A 77 38.47 -6.81 -20.80
N TYR A 78 38.13 -7.25 -22.03
CA TYR A 78 37.68 -6.32 -23.06
C TYR A 78 36.41 -5.59 -22.67
N ALA A 79 35.47 -6.26 -22.02
CA ALA A 79 34.25 -5.65 -21.53
C ALA A 79 34.51 -4.63 -20.40
N GLN A 80 35.46 -4.95 -19.49
CA GLN A 80 35.85 -4.07 -18.38
C GLN A 80 36.48 -2.75 -18.86
N ILE A 81 37.30 -2.79 -19.91
CA ILE A 81 37.94 -1.59 -20.48
C ILE A 81 37.08 -0.90 -21.55
N GLY A 82 35.85 -1.40 -21.80
CA GLY A 82 34.93 -0.78 -22.76
C GLY A 82 35.22 -1.08 -24.24
N GLU A 83 36.09 -2.03 -24.54
CA GLU A 83 36.47 -2.41 -25.92
C GLU A 83 35.40 -3.28 -26.58
N THR A 84 34.19 -2.73 -26.75
CA THR A 84 32.99 -3.44 -27.23
C THR A 84 33.18 -4.14 -28.58
N LYS A 85 33.85 -3.48 -29.55
CA LYS A 85 34.08 -4.05 -30.87
C LYS A 85 35.00 -5.27 -30.82
N LEU A 86 36.05 -5.21 -30.00
CA LEU A 86 36.99 -6.33 -29.83
C LEU A 86 36.32 -7.47 -29.06
N ALA A 87 35.54 -7.16 -28.04
CA ALA A 87 34.75 -8.14 -27.30
C ALA A 87 33.79 -8.93 -28.21
N GLU A 88 33.03 -8.23 -29.07
CA GLU A 88 32.11 -8.89 -30.00
C GLU A 88 32.85 -9.77 -31.03
N LYS A 89 33.93 -9.25 -31.63
CA LYS A 89 34.76 -10.00 -32.56
C LYS A 89 35.30 -11.28 -31.93
N LEU A 90 35.77 -11.16 -30.68
CA LEU A 90 36.27 -12.31 -29.93
C LEU A 90 35.18 -13.36 -29.69
N LEU A 91 33.99 -12.95 -29.23
CA LEU A 91 32.86 -13.88 -28.98
C LEU A 91 32.40 -14.58 -30.22
N LYS A 92 32.29 -13.88 -31.36
CA LYS A 92 31.99 -14.50 -32.69
C LYS A 92 33.03 -15.53 -33.07
N LYS A 93 34.33 -15.23 -32.86
CA LYS A 93 35.44 -16.18 -33.14
C LYS A 93 35.37 -17.39 -32.21
N ALA A 94 35.11 -17.16 -30.92
CA ALA A 94 34.99 -18.22 -29.92
C ALA A 94 33.83 -19.18 -30.24
N LEU A 95 32.67 -18.65 -30.60
CA LEU A 95 31.49 -19.41 -30.99
C LEU A 95 31.71 -20.20 -32.29
N LYS A 96 32.44 -19.64 -33.26
CA LYS A 96 32.79 -20.37 -34.50
C LYS A 96 33.63 -21.62 -34.20
N LYS A 97 34.51 -21.55 -33.19
CA LYS A 97 35.34 -22.68 -32.75
C LYS A 97 34.64 -23.64 -31.80
N ASN A 98 33.72 -23.12 -30.98
CA ASN A 98 33.03 -23.82 -29.89
C ASN A 98 31.51 -23.65 -30.03
N SER A 99 30.96 -23.99 -31.21
CA SER A 99 29.55 -23.70 -31.56
C SER A 99 28.51 -24.34 -30.64
N ARG A 100 28.87 -25.40 -29.93
CA ARG A 100 27.98 -26.12 -28.99
C ARG A 100 28.13 -25.66 -27.54
N SER A 101 29.03 -24.71 -27.26
CA SER A 101 29.20 -24.22 -25.85
C SER A 101 27.99 -23.39 -25.40
N PRO A 102 27.19 -23.88 -24.46
CA PRO A 102 26.07 -23.11 -23.90
C PRO A 102 26.55 -21.87 -23.13
N GLU A 103 27.74 -21.93 -22.52
CA GLU A 103 28.35 -20.81 -21.82
C GLU A 103 28.66 -19.65 -22.76
N LEU A 104 29.31 -19.92 -23.89
CA LEU A 104 29.63 -18.88 -24.86
C LEU A 104 28.37 -18.30 -25.52
N LYS A 105 27.36 -19.15 -25.80
CA LYS A 105 26.06 -18.67 -26.28
C LYS A 105 25.42 -17.74 -25.28
N ALA A 106 25.40 -18.10 -23.98
CA ALA A 106 24.85 -17.29 -22.92
C ALA A 106 25.56 -15.95 -22.80
N ILE A 107 26.90 -15.96 -22.80
CA ILE A 107 27.69 -14.72 -22.72
C ILE A 107 27.44 -13.83 -23.92
N TYR A 108 27.39 -14.41 -25.14
CA TYR A 108 27.14 -13.61 -26.34
C TYR A 108 25.72 -13.05 -26.37
N ALA A 109 24.72 -13.85 -25.99
CA ALA A 109 23.35 -13.35 -25.85
C ALA A 109 23.23 -12.23 -24.82
N THR A 110 23.88 -12.36 -23.66
CA THR A 110 23.94 -11.30 -22.65
C THR A 110 24.62 -10.04 -23.20
N PHE A 111 25.70 -10.20 -23.95
CA PHE A 111 26.36 -9.08 -24.64
C PHE A 111 25.41 -8.37 -25.60
N LEU A 112 24.67 -9.12 -26.43
CA LEU A 112 23.69 -8.59 -27.37
C LEU A 112 22.55 -7.84 -26.65
N LEU A 113 22.05 -8.38 -25.52
CA LEU A 113 21.04 -7.71 -24.67
C LEU A 113 21.54 -6.35 -24.12
N ARG A 114 22.82 -6.27 -23.74
CA ARG A 114 23.44 -5.01 -23.30
C ARG A 114 23.56 -3.99 -24.43
N GLN A 115 23.67 -4.44 -25.66
CA GLN A 115 23.69 -3.61 -26.87
C GLN A 115 22.29 -3.31 -27.42
N ASN A 116 21.23 -3.68 -26.69
CA ASN A 116 19.83 -3.56 -27.10
C ASN A 116 19.47 -4.30 -28.40
N ARG A 117 20.24 -5.33 -28.75
CA ARG A 117 20.02 -6.21 -29.93
C ARG A 117 19.20 -7.41 -29.50
N ILE A 118 17.93 -7.17 -29.16
CA ILE A 118 17.07 -8.12 -28.46
C ILE A 118 16.76 -9.36 -29.31
N ASP A 119 16.43 -9.19 -30.60
CA ASP A 119 16.07 -10.30 -31.49
C ASP A 119 17.25 -11.25 -31.76
N GLU A 120 18.45 -10.65 -31.90
CA GLU A 120 19.65 -11.46 -32.07
C GLU A 120 20.01 -12.21 -30.77
N ALA A 121 19.83 -11.59 -29.65
CA ALA A 121 20.04 -12.20 -28.34
C ALA A 121 19.08 -13.38 -28.13
N LYS A 122 17.79 -13.19 -28.43
CA LYS A 122 16.78 -14.24 -28.33
C LYS A 122 17.13 -15.45 -29.22
N LYS A 123 17.46 -15.21 -30.48
CA LYS A 123 17.88 -16.26 -31.40
C LYS A 123 19.14 -17.01 -30.93
N MET A 124 20.10 -16.28 -30.36
CA MET A 124 21.33 -16.87 -29.81
C MET A 124 21.08 -17.74 -28.58
N ALA A 125 20.10 -17.34 -27.74
CA ALA A 125 19.76 -18.00 -26.48
C ALA A 125 18.69 -19.11 -26.63
N GLU A 126 18.10 -19.32 -27.80
CA GLU A 126 16.97 -20.25 -28.02
C GLU A 126 17.26 -21.67 -27.53
N ASP A 127 18.45 -22.19 -27.84
CA ASP A 127 18.89 -23.52 -27.40
C ASP A 127 19.22 -23.61 -25.90
N LEU A 128 19.18 -22.47 -25.17
CA LEU A 128 19.52 -22.41 -23.74
C LEU A 128 18.29 -22.60 -22.86
N HIS A 129 17.09 -22.55 -23.43
CA HIS A 129 15.84 -22.77 -22.70
C HIS A 129 15.88 -24.11 -21.96
N GLY A 130 15.46 -24.14 -20.71
CA GLY A 130 15.48 -25.34 -19.85
C GLY A 130 16.87 -25.75 -19.33
N THR A 131 17.95 -25.07 -19.70
CA THR A 131 19.30 -25.27 -19.15
C THR A 131 19.61 -24.32 -17.99
N LYS A 132 20.72 -24.54 -17.30
CA LYS A 132 21.23 -23.59 -16.27
C LYS A 132 21.50 -22.17 -16.80
N TYR A 133 21.52 -21.97 -18.11
CA TYR A 133 21.68 -20.68 -18.77
C TYR A 133 20.37 -20.13 -19.34
N GLY A 134 19.25 -20.80 -19.07
CA GLY A 134 17.93 -20.45 -19.61
C GLY A 134 17.44 -19.05 -19.23
N SER A 135 17.96 -18.51 -18.13
CA SER A 135 17.65 -17.14 -17.71
C SER A 135 17.95 -16.08 -18.76
N VAL A 136 18.98 -16.28 -19.59
CA VAL A 136 19.33 -15.33 -20.67
C VAL A 136 18.28 -15.35 -21.79
N TYR A 137 17.74 -16.52 -22.12
CA TYR A 137 16.62 -16.65 -23.04
C TYR A 137 15.36 -15.96 -22.48
N SER A 138 15.06 -16.24 -21.23
CA SER A 138 13.93 -15.62 -20.53
C SER A 138 14.04 -14.08 -20.54
N GLU A 139 15.23 -13.53 -20.25
CA GLU A 139 15.47 -12.10 -20.29
C GLU A 139 15.25 -11.52 -21.71
N ALA A 140 15.70 -12.20 -22.75
CA ALA A 140 15.51 -11.78 -24.13
C ALA A 140 14.02 -11.75 -24.52
N VAL A 141 13.27 -12.79 -24.16
CA VAL A 141 11.82 -12.87 -24.43
C VAL A 141 11.06 -11.77 -23.69
N LEU A 142 11.40 -11.53 -22.43
CA LEU A 142 10.74 -10.50 -21.63
C LEU A 142 11.05 -9.08 -22.11
N LYS A 143 12.30 -8.80 -22.48
CA LYS A 143 12.66 -7.51 -23.10
C LYS A 143 11.96 -7.28 -24.43
N GLN A 144 11.78 -8.31 -25.23
CA GLN A 144 11.03 -8.24 -26.50
C GLN A 144 9.54 -7.94 -26.23
N ALA A 145 8.93 -8.59 -25.22
CA ALA A 145 7.55 -8.33 -24.84
C ALA A 145 7.37 -6.90 -24.33
N MET A 146 8.30 -6.41 -23.49
CA MET A 146 8.26 -5.04 -22.97
C MET A 146 8.45 -3.98 -24.07
N ALA A 147 9.22 -4.27 -25.12
CA ALA A 147 9.39 -3.38 -26.25
C ALA A 147 8.16 -3.31 -27.16
N GLY A 148 7.31 -4.34 -27.12
CA GLY A 148 6.06 -4.43 -27.90
C GLY A 148 4.86 -3.71 -27.30
N GLU A 149 5.04 -2.90 -26.21
CA GLU A 149 4.04 -2.01 -25.60
C GLU A 149 2.72 -2.64 -25.13
N THR A 150 2.66 -3.88 -24.80
CA THR A 150 1.47 -4.36 -24.10
C THR A 150 1.68 -4.25 -22.59
N SER A 151 1.01 -3.27 -21.96
CA SER A 151 0.93 -3.15 -20.50
C SER A 151 0.41 -4.42 -19.82
N ASP A 152 -0.16 -5.31 -20.59
CA ASP A 152 -0.87 -6.52 -20.16
C ASP A 152 -0.07 -7.82 -20.37
N PHE A 153 1.24 -7.75 -20.69
CA PHE A 153 2.03 -8.98 -20.92
C PHE A 153 2.03 -9.93 -19.69
N TYR A 154 1.90 -9.39 -18.50
CA TYR A 154 1.80 -10.17 -17.26
C TYR A 154 0.48 -10.94 -17.10
N LYS A 155 -0.56 -10.63 -17.89
CA LYS A 155 -1.81 -11.41 -17.93
C LYS A 155 -1.68 -12.71 -18.75
N ASP A 156 -0.66 -12.83 -19.58
CA ASP A 156 -0.43 -14.03 -20.38
C ASP A 156 0.37 -15.07 -19.57
N PRO A 157 -0.24 -16.23 -19.23
CA PRO A 157 0.39 -17.26 -18.38
C PRO A 157 1.75 -17.76 -18.89
N LYS A 158 2.05 -17.61 -20.19
CA LYS A 158 3.34 -18.03 -20.74
C LYS A 158 4.52 -17.29 -20.12
N TYR A 159 4.35 -16.01 -19.72
CA TYR A 159 5.44 -15.24 -19.11
C TYR A 159 5.75 -15.69 -17.69
N TYR A 160 4.75 -16.14 -16.94
CA TYR A 160 4.98 -16.75 -15.63
C TYR A 160 5.90 -17.98 -15.74
N SER A 161 5.61 -18.89 -16.69
CA SER A 161 6.46 -20.07 -16.89
C SER A 161 7.89 -19.69 -17.27
N ILE A 162 8.08 -18.64 -18.07
CA ILE A 162 9.40 -18.14 -18.44
C ILE A 162 10.20 -17.67 -17.20
N TYR A 163 9.58 -16.93 -16.29
CA TYR A 163 10.22 -16.50 -15.03
C TYR A 163 10.55 -17.70 -14.13
N TYR A 164 9.61 -18.63 -14.00
CA TYR A 164 9.77 -19.80 -13.15
C TYR A 164 10.85 -20.74 -13.67
N ASP A 165 10.92 -20.97 -14.99
CA ASP A 165 11.97 -21.77 -15.62
C ASP A 165 13.34 -21.10 -15.47
N ALA A 166 13.42 -19.78 -15.58
CA ALA A 166 14.63 -19.02 -15.31
C ALA A 166 15.10 -19.18 -13.84
N TYR A 167 14.17 -19.18 -12.88
CA TYR A 167 14.49 -19.47 -11.49
C TYR A 167 15.01 -20.88 -11.31
N ARG A 168 14.30 -21.88 -11.81
CA ARG A 168 14.73 -23.29 -11.70
C ARG A 168 16.11 -23.56 -12.32
N GLY A 169 16.40 -22.87 -13.42
CA GLY A 169 17.69 -23.02 -14.10
C GLY A 169 18.86 -22.31 -13.41
N SER A 170 18.62 -21.20 -12.75
CA SER A 170 19.68 -20.37 -12.16
C SER A 170 19.69 -20.33 -10.63
N LEU A 171 18.59 -20.69 -9.97
CA LEU A 171 18.32 -20.52 -8.53
C LEU A 171 18.55 -19.07 -8.05
N ASN A 172 18.49 -18.09 -8.96
CA ASN A 172 18.70 -16.70 -8.62
C ASN A 172 17.41 -16.10 -8.02
N PRO A 173 17.48 -15.51 -6.80
CA PRO A 173 16.32 -14.94 -6.12
C PRO A 173 15.54 -13.92 -6.93
N ILE A 174 16.17 -13.20 -7.85
CA ILE A 174 15.48 -12.19 -8.68
C ILE A 174 14.35 -12.80 -9.53
N TRP A 175 14.52 -14.04 -10.00
CA TRP A 175 13.50 -14.67 -10.83
C TRP A 175 12.29 -15.11 -10.02
N ILE A 176 12.50 -15.60 -8.79
CA ILE A 176 11.38 -15.96 -7.90
C ILE A 176 10.64 -14.72 -7.41
N ARG A 177 11.35 -13.61 -7.16
CA ARG A 177 10.71 -12.31 -6.89
C ARG A 177 9.85 -11.84 -8.07
N ASN A 178 10.34 -12.00 -9.30
CA ASN A 178 9.56 -11.67 -10.50
C ASN A 178 8.31 -12.56 -10.63
N CYS A 179 8.39 -13.84 -10.29
CA CYS A 179 7.22 -14.72 -10.21
C CYS A 179 6.20 -14.24 -9.17
N ALA A 180 6.65 -13.79 -8.01
CA ALA A 180 5.79 -13.24 -6.98
C ALA A 180 5.08 -11.97 -7.47
N ILE A 181 5.82 -11.02 -8.06
CA ILE A 181 5.26 -9.80 -8.67
C ILE A 181 4.24 -10.13 -9.76
N PHE A 182 4.54 -11.11 -10.61
CA PHE A 182 3.61 -11.56 -11.64
C PHE A 182 2.30 -12.07 -11.05
N ASN A 183 2.39 -12.92 -10.02
CA ASN A 183 1.21 -13.43 -9.33
C ASN A 183 0.40 -12.33 -8.65
N LEU A 184 1.05 -11.35 -8.00
CA LEU A 184 0.37 -10.20 -7.39
C LEU A 184 -0.39 -9.38 -8.43
N LYS A 185 0.24 -9.06 -9.56
CA LYS A 185 -0.38 -8.30 -10.65
C LYS A 185 -1.56 -9.01 -11.31
N ASP A 186 -1.56 -10.33 -11.27
CA ASP A 186 -2.63 -11.19 -11.81
C ASP A 186 -3.69 -11.53 -10.74
N GLY A 187 -3.61 -10.92 -9.55
CA GLY A 187 -4.54 -11.15 -8.44
C GLY A 187 -4.41 -12.53 -7.78
N ARG A 188 -3.32 -13.26 -8.04
CA ARG A 188 -3.07 -14.60 -7.47
C ARG A 188 -2.24 -14.51 -6.19
N PHE A 189 -2.79 -13.86 -5.18
CA PHE A 189 -2.11 -13.51 -3.94
C PHE A 189 -1.56 -14.72 -3.20
N ASP A 190 -2.33 -15.79 -3.04
CA ASP A 190 -1.86 -17.03 -2.39
C ASP A 190 -0.68 -17.67 -3.14
N SER A 191 -0.74 -17.65 -4.47
CA SER A 191 0.37 -18.16 -5.29
C SER A 191 1.63 -17.31 -5.15
N ALA A 192 1.50 -16.00 -4.97
CA ALA A 192 2.62 -15.11 -4.69
C ALA A 192 3.25 -15.42 -3.32
N ALA A 193 2.42 -15.52 -2.27
CA ALA A 193 2.86 -15.82 -0.92
C ALA A 193 3.47 -17.24 -0.79
N ALA A 194 2.98 -18.21 -1.56
CA ALA A 194 3.53 -19.58 -1.58
C ALA A 194 4.96 -19.67 -2.13
N LEU A 195 5.45 -18.62 -2.78
CA LEU A 195 6.83 -18.53 -3.27
C LEU A 195 7.82 -18.03 -2.21
N LEU A 196 7.37 -17.73 -0.99
CA LEU A 196 8.19 -17.25 0.11
C LEU A 196 9.38 -18.19 0.35
N PRO A 197 10.63 -17.69 0.36
CA PRO A 197 11.79 -18.51 0.61
C PRO A 197 11.86 -18.93 2.10
N SER A 198 12.59 -20.01 2.38
CA SER A 198 12.82 -20.47 3.76
C SER A 198 13.71 -19.55 4.60
N SER A 199 14.45 -18.66 3.95
CA SER A 199 15.31 -17.65 4.59
C SER A 199 15.53 -16.48 3.64
N PHE A 200 15.71 -15.29 4.19
CA PHE A 200 15.99 -14.08 3.43
C PHE A 200 17.51 -13.90 3.23
N ALA A 201 17.88 -13.34 2.08
CA ALA A 201 19.27 -13.11 1.75
C ALA A 201 19.86 -11.87 2.46
N ASP A 202 19.06 -10.83 2.63
CA ASP A 202 19.42 -9.55 3.23
C ASP A 202 18.15 -8.77 3.65
N ALA A 203 18.33 -7.56 4.18
CA ALA A 203 17.25 -6.68 4.60
C ALA A 203 16.28 -6.30 3.46
N ASP A 204 16.81 -6.05 2.26
CA ASP A 204 16.00 -5.67 1.11
C ASP A 204 15.17 -6.86 0.59
N ASP A 205 15.72 -8.08 0.70
CA ASP A 205 14.99 -9.30 0.38
C ASP A 205 13.83 -9.54 1.37
N ALA A 206 14.11 -9.40 2.66
CA ALA A 206 13.10 -9.52 3.71
C ALA A 206 11.99 -8.47 3.54
N TYR A 207 12.33 -7.23 3.23
CA TYR A 207 11.37 -6.17 2.97
C TYR A 207 10.50 -6.44 1.72
N PHE A 208 11.12 -6.93 0.63
CA PHE A 208 10.37 -7.32 -0.56
C PHE A 208 9.32 -8.39 -0.24
N TRP A 209 9.71 -9.42 0.52
CA TRP A 209 8.78 -10.47 0.89
C TRP A 209 7.74 -10.02 1.92
N ALA A 210 8.07 -9.08 2.78
CA ALA A 210 7.08 -8.44 3.64
C ALA A 210 6.01 -7.71 2.83
N LEU A 211 6.37 -7.00 1.74
CA LEU A 211 5.42 -6.39 0.81
C LEU A 211 4.53 -7.45 0.13
N VAL A 212 5.12 -8.53 -0.36
CA VAL A 212 4.37 -9.64 -0.98
C VAL A 212 3.36 -10.24 0.00
N LEU A 213 3.78 -10.47 1.23
CA LEU A 213 2.93 -11.01 2.29
C LEU A 213 1.83 -10.03 2.69
N PHE A 214 2.15 -8.75 2.79
CA PHE A 214 1.19 -7.69 3.08
C PHE A 214 0.11 -7.60 2.00
N ASP A 215 0.52 -7.50 0.74
CA ASP A 215 -0.40 -7.48 -0.42
C ASP A 215 -1.22 -8.78 -0.52
N SER A 216 -0.69 -9.87 0.01
CA SER A 216 -1.40 -11.16 0.10
C SER A 216 -2.26 -11.29 1.38
N GLY A 217 -2.40 -10.23 2.19
CA GLY A 217 -3.17 -10.21 3.44
C GLY A 217 -2.58 -11.05 4.58
N LYS A 218 -1.35 -11.55 4.43
CA LYS A 218 -0.62 -12.31 5.47
C LYS A 218 0.15 -11.36 6.39
N TYR A 219 -0.60 -10.54 7.12
CA TYR A 219 -0.05 -9.40 7.86
C TYR A 219 0.88 -9.80 9.00
N TYR A 220 0.57 -10.86 9.75
CA TYR A 220 1.48 -11.36 10.81
C TYR A 220 2.79 -11.89 10.25
N GLU A 221 2.73 -12.61 9.12
CA GLU A 221 3.93 -13.07 8.43
C GLU A 221 4.73 -11.89 7.84
N ALA A 222 4.04 -10.84 7.37
CA ALA A 222 4.69 -9.60 6.93
C ALA A 222 5.43 -8.91 8.09
N ILE A 223 4.82 -8.81 9.27
CA ILE A 223 5.45 -8.29 10.49
C ILE A 223 6.70 -9.11 10.84
N ASN A 224 6.60 -10.44 10.85
CA ASN A 224 7.74 -11.32 11.10
C ASN A 224 8.88 -11.12 10.08
N ALA A 225 8.56 -10.93 8.80
CA ALA A 225 9.55 -10.64 7.76
C ALA A 225 10.23 -9.28 7.98
N LEU A 226 9.48 -8.26 8.44
CA LEU A 226 10.02 -6.95 8.79
C LEU A 226 10.93 -7.00 10.04
N GLU A 227 10.59 -7.82 11.03
CA GLU A 227 11.45 -8.06 12.19
C GLU A 227 12.76 -8.74 11.78
N ALA A 228 12.70 -9.73 10.88
CA ALA A 228 13.89 -10.35 10.31
C ALA A 228 14.74 -9.33 9.55
N SER A 229 14.12 -8.44 8.77
CA SER A 229 14.83 -7.36 8.07
C SER A 229 15.59 -6.44 9.04
N ARG A 230 15.00 -6.09 10.17
CA ARG A 230 15.67 -5.30 11.21
C ARG A 230 16.89 -5.99 11.80
N SER A 231 16.86 -7.31 11.96
CA SER A 231 18.03 -8.06 12.46
C SER A 231 19.23 -7.92 11.54
N PHE A 232 19.03 -7.92 10.22
CA PHE A 232 20.09 -7.65 9.24
C PHE A 232 20.65 -6.22 9.33
N LEU A 233 19.80 -5.25 9.71
CA LEU A 233 20.23 -3.85 9.85
C LEU A 233 20.96 -3.57 11.16
N ALA A 234 20.67 -4.32 12.21
CA ALA A 234 21.31 -4.17 13.53
C ALA A 234 22.80 -4.55 13.51
N ASP A 235 23.22 -5.50 12.67
CA ASP A 235 24.61 -5.92 12.51
C ASP A 235 25.52 -4.87 11.87
N TYR A 236 24.95 -3.80 11.31
CA TYR A 236 25.69 -2.64 10.82
C TYR A 236 25.91 -1.58 11.90
N SER A 237 26.50 -1.96 13.04
CA SER A 237 26.98 -1.00 14.03
C SER A 237 28.19 -0.22 13.47
N VAL A 238 27.92 1.00 12.97
CA VAL A 238 28.99 1.90 12.57
C VAL A 238 29.60 2.52 13.80
N SER A 239 30.88 2.30 14.00
CA SER A 239 31.70 2.97 14.97
C SER A 239 31.63 4.50 14.80
N GLY A 240 31.00 5.19 15.75
CA GLY A 240 31.33 6.57 16.10
C GLY A 240 30.71 7.72 15.32
N GLY A 241 29.73 7.52 14.43
CA GLY A 241 29.03 8.60 13.73
C GLY A 241 27.52 8.57 13.92
N LYS A 242 26.81 9.70 13.84
CA LYS A 242 25.36 9.74 13.73
C LYS A 242 24.97 8.86 12.54
N ARG A 243 24.27 7.76 12.82
CA ARG A 243 23.85 6.81 11.78
C ARG A 243 22.84 7.51 10.88
N ALA A 244 23.17 7.68 9.61
CA ALA A 244 22.18 8.11 8.64
C ALA A 244 21.08 7.05 8.53
N ILE A 245 19.82 7.45 8.71
CA ILE A 245 18.67 6.56 8.51
C ILE A 245 18.62 6.21 7.02
N ARG A 246 18.52 4.93 6.71
CA ARG A 246 18.40 4.48 5.32
C ARG A 246 16.95 4.62 4.87
N ALA A 247 16.74 4.99 3.62
CA ALA A 247 15.40 5.04 3.03
C ALA A 247 14.64 3.70 3.15
N SER A 248 15.35 2.57 3.10
CA SER A 248 14.77 1.25 3.34
C SER A 248 14.24 1.09 4.77
N GLU A 249 14.91 1.63 5.79
CA GLU A 249 14.48 1.55 7.19
C GLU A 249 13.19 2.33 7.44
N ILE A 250 13.07 3.51 6.85
CA ILE A 250 11.86 4.34 6.90
C ILE A 250 10.66 3.58 6.32
N LYS A 251 10.84 2.98 5.14
CA LYS A 251 9.78 2.22 4.46
C LYS A 251 9.36 0.97 5.23
N GLN A 252 10.31 0.30 5.90
CA GLN A 252 10.02 -0.86 6.73
C GLN A 252 9.16 -0.50 7.95
N ILE A 253 9.48 0.58 8.65
CA ILE A 253 8.71 1.03 9.81
C ILE A 253 7.31 1.47 9.38
N ALA A 254 7.18 2.15 8.23
CA ALA A 254 5.89 2.54 7.68
C ALA A 254 5.02 1.32 7.36
N LEU A 255 5.57 0.34 6.64
CA LEU A 255 4.86 -0.91 6.31
C LEU A 255 4.49 -1.71 7.57
N GLU A 256 5.35 -1.69 8.60
CA GLU A 256 5.06 -2.33 9.87
C GLU A 256 3.88 -1.69 10.60
N SER A 257 3.80 -0.35 10.59
CA SER A 257 2.62 0.37 11.10
C SER A 257 1.35 -0.04 10.36
N ASP A 258 1.41 -0.11 9.03
CA ASP A 258 0.25 -0.50 8.21
C ASP A 258 -0.16 -1.95 8.46
N ALA A 259 0.81 -2.85 8.65
CA ALA A 259 0.55 -4.26 8.96
C ALA A 259 -0.10 -4.43 10.35
N TYR A 260 0.36 -3.70 11.36
CA TYR A 260 -0.30 -3.68 12.68
C TYR A 260 -1.72 -3.10 12.62
N MET A 261 -1.95 -2.06 11.82
CA MET A 261 -3.31 -1.56 11.56
C MET A 261 -4.20 -2.64 10.96
N ALA A 262 -3.70 -3.37 9.98
CA ALA A 262 -4.45 -4.40 9.28
C ALA A 262 -4.86 -5.57 10.19
N VAL A 263 -4.04 -5.91 11.20
CA VAL A 263 -4.39 -6.92 12.21
C VAL A 263 -5.09 -6.34 13.44
N SER A 264 -5.47 -5.06 13.40
CA SER A 264 -6.18 -4.35 14.47
C SER A 264 -5.37 -4.13 15.76
N GLU A 265 -4.06 -4.21 15.68
CA GLU A 265 -3.14 -3.84 16.76
C GLU A 265 -2.81 -2.34 16.71
N MET A 266 -3.83 -1.50 16.96
CA MET A 266 -3.77 -0.06 16.74
C MET A 266 -2.73 0.64 17.61
N GLU A 267 -2.49 0.18 18.84
CA GLU A 267 -1.47 0.74 19.73
C GLU A 267 -0.06 0.46 19.19
N SER A 268 0.18 -0.76 18.70
CA SER A 268 1.43 -1.13 18.06
C SER A 268 1.67 -0.33 16.78
N ALA A 269 0.63 -0.12 15.97
CA ALA A 269 0.68 0.71 14.78
C ALA A 269 1.06 2.16 15.11
N GLU A 270 0.43 2.74 16.14
CA GLU A 270 0.74 4.11 16.58
C GLU A 270 2.17 4.22 17.13
N ALA A 271 2.62 3.24 17.91
CA ALA A 271 4.01 3.23 18.41
C ALA A 271 5.02 3.27 17.26
N LYS A 272 4.74 2.59 16.13
CA LYS A 272 5.58 2.65 14.92
C LYS A 272 5.51 4.00 14.22
N ARG A 273 4.35 4.64 14.15
CA ARG A 273 4.21 6.00 13.62
C ARG A 273 5.01 7.01 14.46
N GLN A 274 4.94 6.92 15.77
CA GLN A 274 5.72 7.79 16.67
C GLN A 274 7.22 7.55 16.53
N GLU A 275 7.65 6.28 16.42
CA GLU A 275 9.06 5.95 16.12
C GLU A 275 9.51 6.63 14.82
N LEU A 276 8.69 6.59 13.78
CA LEU A 276 9.02 7.15 12.48
C LEU A 276 9.03 8.69 12.48
N ILE A 277 8.05 9.32 13.15
CA ILE A 277 8.03 10.78 13.34
C ILE A 277 9.32 11.24 14.02
N CYS A 278 9.71 10.60 15.14
CA CYS A 278 10.94 10.94 15.86
C CYS A 278 12.19 10.76 14.99
N LYS A 279 12.25 9.71 14.16
CA LYS A 279 13.40 9.47 13.29
C LYS A 279 13.50 10.51 12.17
N LEU A 280 12.38 10.85 11.53
CA LEU A 280 12.34 11.77 10.40
C LEU A 280 12.53 13.23 10.84
N ASP A 281 11.93 13.62 11.95
CA ASP A 281 12.02 14.99 12.47
C ASP A 281 13.44 15.36 12.94
N ASN A 282 14.24 14.37 13.33
CA ASN A 282 15.63 14.54 13.72
C ASN A 282 16.62 14.62 12.53
N LEU A 283 16.16 14.48 11.28
CA LEU A 283 17.00 14.62 10.11
C LEU A 283 17.16 16.10 9.71
N GLU A 284 18.38 16.52 9.43
CA GLU A 284 18.66 17.90 9.00
C GLU A 284 18.00 18.23 7.64
N LYS A 285 17.79 17.23 6.79
CA LYS A 285 17.19 17.38 5.47
C LYS A 285 16.47 16.10 5.07
N LEU A 286 15.18 16.22 4.75
CA LEU A 286 14.38 15.16 4.19
C LEU A 286 14.38 15.19 2.66
N SER A 287 14.24 14.02 2.04
CA SER A 287 13.85 13.94 0.63
C SER A 287 12.37 14.34 0.47
N ALA A 288 11.97 14.74 -0.73
CA ALA A 288 10.55 15.06 -1.00
C ALA A 288 9.62 13.84 -0.73
N GLU A 289 10.12 12.62 -0.93
CA GLU A 289 9.39 11.37 -0.65
C GLU A 289 9.22 11.18 0.87
N ASP A 290 10.27 11.41 1.66
CA ASP A 290 10.25 11.29 3.11
C ASP A 290 9.42 12.40 3.76
N GLU A 291 9.47 13.62 3.22
CA GLU A 291 8.65 14.75 3.65
C GLU A 291 7.15 14.46 3.44
N ASN A 292 6.79 13.90 2.29
CA ASN A 292 5.42 13.48 2.02
C ASN A 292 4.97 12.35 2.96
N LEU A 293 5.82 11.36 3.19
CA LEU A 293 5.55 10.26 4.13
C LEU A 293 5.32 10.80 5.54
N LEU A 294 6.20 11.68 6.02
CA LEU A 294 6.06 12.30 7.34
C LEU A 294 4.74 13.07 7.45
N SER A 295 4.35 13.80 6.40
CA SER A 295 3.09 14.54 6.40
C SER A 295 1.86 13.63 6.58
N ILE A 296 1.87 12.47 5.92
CA ILE A 296 0.79 11.47 6.04
C ILE A 296 0.76 10.86 7.44
N ILE A 297 1.92 10.50 7.97
CA ILE A 297 2.03 9.84 9.28
C ILE A 297 1.60 10.77 10.41
N VAL A 298 2.02 12.02 10.38
CA VAL A 298 1.63 13.02 11.40
C VAL A 298 0.11 13.23 11.40
N VAL A 299 -0.51 13.33 10.22
CA VAL A 299 -1.96 13.46 10.09
C VAL A 299 -2.68 12.21 10.64
N ASN A 300 -2.18 11.01 10.33
CA ASN A 300 -2.76 9.76 10.84
C ASN A 300 -2.62 9.65 12.37
N SER A 301 -1.50 10.09 12.94
CA SER A 301 -1.32 10.14 14.40
C SER A 301 -2.24 11.17 15.05
N ALA A 302 -2.51 12.30 14.39
CA ALA A 302 -3.50 13.27 14.88
C ALA A 302 -4.92 12.68 14.89
N VAL A 303 -5.28 11.91 13.86
CA VAL A 303 -6.56 11.17 13.81
C VAL A 303 -6.63 10.13 14.93
N TRP A 304 -5.55 9.41 15.17
CA TRP A 304 -5.48 8.45 16.28
C TRP A 304 -5.69 9.14 17.63
N ALA A 305 -4.95 10.23 17.92
CA ALA A 305 -5.09 11.00 19.15
C ALA A 305 -6.53 11.49 19.36
N LYS A 306 -7.16 12.04 18.30
CA LYS A 306 -8.57 12.45 18.31
C LYS A 306 -9.50 11.28 18.71
N ASN A 307 -9.25 10.09 18.14
CA ASN A 307 -10.09 8.92 18.40
C ASN A 307 -9.89 8.36 19.82
N GLN A 308 -8.75 8.64 20.46
CA GLN A 308 -8.48 8.30 21.86
C GLN A 308 -8.90 9.42 22.85
N TYR A 309 -9.55 10.47 22.36
CA TYR A 309 -9.91 11.68 23.13
C TYR A 309 -8.71 12.41 23.74
N ASP A 310 -7.55 12.26 23.13
CA ASP A 310 -6.35 13.04 23.45
C ASP A 310 -6.35 14.32 22.59
N ASP A 311 -7.16 15.28 23.01
CA ASP A 311 -7.35 16.55 22.29
C ASP A 311 -6.05 17.39 22.26
N ASP A 312 -5.20 17.27 23.26
CA ASP A 312 -3.94 18.02 23.34
C ASP A 312 -2.94 17.52 22.30
N SER A 313 -2.67 16.21 22.27
CA SER A 313 -1.80 15.61 21.25
C SER A 313 -2.36 15.79 19.83
N CYS A 314 -3.69 15.68 19.67
CA CYS A 314 -4.33 15.93 18.37
C CYS A 314 -4.09 17.38 17.90
N ALA A 315 -4.32 18.36 18.76
CA ALA A 315 -4.12 19.78 18.45
C ALA A 315 -2.65 20.08 18.10
N ASP A 316 -1.69 19.52 18.85
CA ASP A 316 -0.26 19.73 18.62
C ASP A 316 0.18 19.14 17.28
N LEU A 317 -0.23 17.92 16.96
CA LEU A 317 0.08 17.27 15.69
C LEU A 317 -0.55 17.99 14.48
N LEU A 318 -1.79 18.44 14.62
CA LEU A 318 -2.47 19.22 13.58
C LEU A 318 -1.80 20.58 13.39
N PHE A 319 -1.47 21.27 14.47
CA PHE A 319 -0.77 22.56 14.41
C PHE A 319 0.61 22.41 13.76
N TYR A 320 1.36 21.39 14.15
CA TYR A 320 2.64 21.06 13.51
C TYR A 320 2.45 20.82 12.01
N SER A 321 1.42 20.03 11.64
CA SER A 321 1.16 19.67 10.24
C SER A 321 0.83 20.88 9.37
N VAL A 322 -0.11 21.75 9.80
CA VAL A 322 -0.51 22.92 8.99
C VAL A 322 0.56 24.03 8.93
N ASN A 323 1.50 24.06 9.87
CA ASN A 323 2.64 24.97 9.82
C ASN A 323 3.74 24.46 8.88
N ARG A 324 4.02 23.17 8.89
CA ARG A 324 5.07 22.58 8.07
C ARG A 324 4.61 22.35 6.63
N TRP A 325 3.35 21.94 6.45
CA TRP A 325 2.74 21.66 5.15
C TRP A 325 1.44 22.47 4.98
N PRO A 326 1.54 23.78 4.75
CA PRO A 326 0.39 24.67 4.74
C PRO A 326 -0.62 24.41 3.62
N ASP A 327 -0.26 23.57 2.65
CA ASP A 327 -1.09 23.17 1.52
C ASP A 327 -1.57 21.70 1.63
N ASN A 328 -1.32 21.03 2.76
CA ASN A 328 -1.81 19.67 2.99
C ASN A 328 -3.32 19.71 3.26
N VAL A 329 -4.10 19.29 2.25
CA VAL A 329 -5.56 19.33 2.26
C VAL A 329 -6.14 18.51 3.43
N ALA A 330 -5.62 17.31 3.68
CA ALA A 330 -6.09 16.45 4.78
C ALA A 330 -5.86 17.09 6.16
N ALA A 331 -4.69 17.68 6.37
CA ALA A 331 -4.37 18.40 7.60
C ALA A 331 -5.29 19.61 7.82
N LEU A 332 -5.54 20.39 6.77
CA LEU A 332 -6.40 21.57 6.82
C LEU A 332 -7.86 21.22 7.14
N ILE A 333 -8.37 20.13 6.56
CA ILE A 333 -9.72 19.64 6.84
C ILE A 333 -9.84 19.24 8.31
N LEU A 334 -8.92 18.43 8.80
CA LEU A 334 -8.93 17.97 10.19
C LEU A 334 -8.71 19.11 11.19
N TYR A 335 -7.84 20.06 10.85
CA TYR A 335 -7.59 21.24 11.65
C TYR A 335 -8.84 22.11 11.77
N SER A 336 -9.55 22.30 10.66
CA SER A 336 -10.81 23.06 10.61
C SER A 336 -11.94 22.37 11.38
N ASP A 337 -12.05 21.05 11.23
CA ASP A 337 -13.04 20.26 11.96
C ASP A 337 -12.73 20.24 13.47
N PHE A 338 -11.46 20.12 13.85
CA PHE A 338 -11.05 20.21 15.25
C PHE A 338 -11.31 21.61 15.83
N ALA A 339 -10.97 22.67 15.08
CA ALA A 339 -11.25 24.05 15.50
C ALA A 339 -12.74 24.26 15.74
N TYR A 340 -13.60 23.82 14.84
CA TYR A 340 -15.05 23.91 15.00
C TYR A 340 -15.51 23.15 16.25
N ASN A 341 -15.16 21.87 16.36
CA ASN A 341 -15.63 21.00 17.45
C ASN A 341 -15.10 21.42 18.83
N SER A 342 -13.87 21.95 18.91
CA SER A 342 -13.28 22.42 20.17
C SER A 342 -13.87 23.72 20.67
N ASN A 343 -14.50 24.51 19.80
CA ASN A 343 -15.17 25.77 20.14
C ASN A 343 -16.69 25.63 20.32
N LEU A 344 -17.28 24.48 19.98
CA LEU A 344 -18.69 24.22 20.28
C LEU A 344 -18.91 24.28 21.81
N GLU A 345 -19.81 25.17 22.24
CA GLU A 345 -20.42 25.06 23.56
C GLU A 345 -21.25 23.76 23.55
N ARG A 346 -20.86 22.80 24.39
CA ARG A 346 -21.67 21.60 24.55
C ARG A 346 -22.98 21.98 25.21
N GLU A 347 -24.05 22.03 24.44
CA GLU A 347 -25.35 21.77 24.99
C GLU A 347 -25.32 20.33 25.52
N GLU A 348 -25.35 20.18 26.85
CA GLU A 348 -25.53 18.87 27.45
C GLU A 348 -26.78 18.22 26.80
N SER A 349 -26.59 17.13 26.11
CA SER A 349 -27.74 16.38 25.60
C SER A 349 -28.67 16.07 26.78
N MET A 350 -29.96 16.06 26.55
CA MET A 350 -30.96 15.69 27.60
C MET A 350 -30.61 14.31 28.18
N GLU A 351 -29.96 13.45 27.43
CA GLU A 351 -29.51 12.14 27.87
C GLU A 351 -28.37 12.22 28.88
N ILE A 352 -27.38 13.09 28.68
CA ILE A 352 -26.30 13.32 29.65
C ILE A 352 -26.83 13.96 30.93
N LYS A 353 -27.79 14.91 30.83
CA LYS A 353 -28.47 15.48 31.99
C LYS A 353 -29.22 14.40 32.78
N ASN A 354 -29.90 13.49 32.11
CA ASN A 354 -30.62 12.40 32.76
C ASN A 354 -29.66 11.39 33.41
N LEU A 355 -28.52 11.08 32.79
CA LEU A 355 -27.51 10.19 33.35
C LEU A 355 -26.85 10.82 34.61
N ARG A 356 -26.60 12.16 34.61
CA ARG A 356 -26.12 12.90 35.79
C ARG A 356 -27.12 12.88 36.93
N GLN A 357 -28.41 13.12 36.65
CA GLN A 357 -29.48 13.09 37.65
C GLN A 357 -29.63 11.70 38.27
N ASN A 358 -29.25 10.65 37.59
CA ASN A 358 -29.30 9.27 38.07
C ASN A 358 -27.97 8.80 38.73
N GLY A 359 -27.07 9.71 39.08
CA GLY A 359 -25.89 9.42 39.90
C GLY A 359 -24.72 8.75 39.15
N ILE A 360 -24.72 8.74 37.82
CA ILE A 360 -23.58 8.32 37.04
C ILE A 360 -22.57 9.46 36.99
N SER A 361 -21.56 9.36 37.84
CA SER A 361 -20.61 10.43 38.06
C SER A 361 -19.67 10.68 36.87
N SER A 362 -19.41 11.89 36.68
CA SER A 362 -18.76 12.72 35.70
C SER A 362 -17.24 12.58 35.56
N LEU A 363 -16.62 11.41 35.68
CA LEU A 363 -15.18 11.25 35.43
C LEU A 363 -14.76 11.67 34.00
N SER A 364 -15.70 11.69 33.07
CA SER A 364 -15.45 12.15 31.71
C SER A 364 -15.53 13.66 31.50
N MET A 365 -16.20 14.42 32.40
CA MET A 365 -16.51 15.83 32.15
C MET A 365 -15.42 16.80 32.57
N GLU A 366 -14.63 16.53 33.63
CA GLU A 366 -13.46 17.35 33.97
C GLU A 366 -12.41 17.36 32.84
N LYS A 367 -12.32 16.26 32.10
CA LYS A 367 -11.42 16.17 30.95
C LYS A 367 -11.83 17.04 29.76
N TYR A 368 -13.12 17.38 29.66
CA TYR A 368 -13.66 18.17 28.54
C TYR A 368 -13.63 19.67 28.72
N ASP A 369 -13.61 20.18 29.96
CA ASP A 369 -13.60 21.61 30.23
C ASP A 369 -12.22 22.27 30.02
N ASN A 370 -11.14 21.49 30.09
CA ASN A 370 -9.75 21.94 29.89
C ASN A 370 -9.19 21.66 28.49
N ARG A 371 -10.03 21.41 27.51
CA ARG A 371 -9.59 21.10 26.13
C ARG A 371 -8.82 22.26 25.51
N ARG A 372 -7.74 21.92 24.81
CA ARG A 372 -7.04 22.85 23.94
C ARG A 372 -7.96 23.29 22.81
N LYS A 373 -8.13 24.60 22.66
CA LYS A 373 -8.97 25.19 21.60
C LYS A 373 -8.09 25.75 20.50
N ILE A 374 -8.47 25.49 19.26
CA ILE A 374 -7.91 26.13 18.08
C ILE A 374 -8.84 27.29 17.70
N PRO A 375 -8.33 28.54 17.56
CA PRO A 375 -9.17 29.65 17.15
C PRO A 375 -9.78 29.41 15.77
N MET A 376 -11.09 29.60 15.64
CA MET A 376 -11.79 29.49 14.36
C MET A 376 -11.22 30.42 13.29
N SER A 377 -10.80 31.63 13.71
CA SER A 377 -10.18 32.61 12.81
C SER A 377 -8.87 32.11 12.19
N ASP A 378 -8.07 31.33 12.93
CA ASP A 378 -6.84 30.73 12.42
C ASP A 378 -7.16 29.62 11.39
N ALA A 379 -8.13 28.76 11.69
CA ALA A 379 -8.56 27.73 10.75
C ALA A 379 -9.10 28.31 9.43
N VAL A 380 -9.95 29.32 9.51
CA VAL A 380 -10.48 30.03 8.34
C VAL A 380 -9.37 30.68 7.53
N TYR A 381 -8.47 31.40 8.20
CA TYR A 381 -7.34 32.05 7.53
C TYR A 381 -6.46 31.05 6.76
N ARG A 382 -6.12 29.94 7.38
CA ARG A 382 -5.28 28.88 6.74
C ARG A 382 -5.97 28.25 5.54
N LEU A 383 -7.28 27.97 5.66
CA LEU A 383 -8.06 27.45 4.55
C LEU A 383 -8.06 28.43 3.35
N GLU A 384 -8.33 29.73 3.60
CA GLU A 384 -8.36 30.75 2.55
C GLU A 384 -7.00 30.91 1.89
N GLN A 385 -5.90 30.92 2.65
CA GLN A 385 -4.55 30.97 2.11
C GLN A 385 -4.20 29.74 1.24
N ALA A 386 -4.60 28.54 1.68
CA ALA A 386 -4.37 27.33 0.91
C ALA A 386 -5.23 27.29 -0.34
N MET A 387 -6.50 27.74 -0.30
CA MET A 387 -7.38 27.85 -1.46
C MET A 387 -6.78 28.75 -2.55
N GLU A 388 -6.21 29.91 -2.17
CA GLU A 388 -5.56 30.82 -3.11
C GLU A 388 -4.33 30.19 -3.80
N ARG A 389 -3.54 29.42 -3.04
CA ARG A 389 -2.30 28.78 -3.55
C ARG A 389 -2.56 27.53 -4.38
N THR A 390 -3.41 26.65 -3.87
CA THR A 390 -3.64 25.31 -4.48
C THR A 390 -4.75 25.33 -5.50
N LYS A 391 -5.72 26.24 -5.35
CA LYS A 391 -6.99 26.25 -6.09
C LYS A 391 -7.75 24.91 -6.00
N ASP A 392 -7.56 24.19 -4.89
CA ASP A 392 -8.19 22.91 -4.67
C ASP A 392 -9.69 23.08 -4.40
N PRO A 393 -10.58 22.51 -5.24
CA PRO A 393 -12.02 22.69 -5.11
C PRO A 393 -12.58 22.08 -3.82
N TYR A 394 -11.91 21.07 -3.26
CA TYR A 394 -12.35 20.43 -2.01
C TYR A 394 -12.23 21.39 -0.82
N LEU A 395 -11.17 22.21 -0.76
CA LEU A 395 -11.02 23.24 0.27
C LEU A 395 -12.12 24.29 0.20
N SER A 396 -12.59 24.63 -1.00
CA SER A 396 -13.73 25.55 -1.19
C SER A 396 -15.00 25.01 -0.53
N ILE A 397 -15.27 23.71 -0.68
CA ILE A 397 -16.43 23.06 -0.06
C ILE A 397 -16.26 23.00 1.47
N VAL A 398 -15.08 22.65 1.96
CA VAL A 398 -14.79 22.65 3.41
C VAL A 398 -14.98 24.04 4.01
N ARG A 399 -14.49 25.09 3.32
CA ARG A 399 -14.66 26.48 3.74
C ARG A 399 -16.14 26.89 3.78
N LEU A 400 -16.92 26.47 2.80
CA LEU A 400 -18.35 26.73 2.73
C LEU A 400 -19.11 26.00 3.84
N ASP A 401 -18.81 24.71 4.09
CA ASP A 401 -19.38 23.93 5.19
C ASP A 401 -19.08 24.57 6.56
N LEU A 402 -17.84 25.02 6.75
CA LEU A 402 -17.44 25.71 7.99
C LEU A 402 -18.22 27.03 8.18
N LYS A 403 -18.39 27.80 7.11
CA LYS A 403 -19.24 29.01 7.13
C LYS A 403 -20.66 28.67 7.59
N TYR A 404 -21.26 27.62 7.05
CA TYR A 404 -22.62 27.24 7.40
C TYR A 404 -22.76 26.63 8.81
N LYS A 405 -21.73 26.02 9.32
CA LYS A 405 -21.69 25.54 10.70
C LYS A 405 -21.59 26.68 11.71
N THR A 406 -20.96 27.78 11.32
CA THR A 406 -20.73 28.93 12.22
C THR A 406 -21.76 30.03 12.08
N ASP A 407 -22.51 30.09 11.00
CA ASP A 407 -23.53 31.10 10.71
C ASP A 407 -24.93 30.47 10.63
N ASN A 408 -25.71 30.64 11.67
CA ASN A 408 -27.08 30.11 11.78
C ASN A 408 -28.12 30.90 10.95
N SER A 409 -27.73 31.96 10.25
CA SER A 409 -28.64 32.76 9.42
C SER A 409 -29.08 32.04 8.16
N PHE A 410 -28.33 31.04 7.70
CA PHE A 410 -28.63 30.25 6.50
C PHE A 410 -29.57 29.08 6.78
N THR A 411 -30.56 28.90 5.93
CA THR A 411 -31.39 27.68 5.94
C THR A 411 -30.65 26.49 5.37
N VAL A 412 -31.06 25.27 5.72
CA VAL A 412 -30.49 24.02 5.15
C VAL A 412 -30.65 24.02 3.63
N LYS A 413 -31.73 24.55 3.10
CA LYS A 413 -32.00 24.63 1.65
C LYS A 413 -30.99 25.54 0.93
N GLU A 414 -30.66 26.71 1.51
CA GLU A 414 -29.64 27.62 0.96
C GLU A 414 -28.26 26.95 0.98
N LYS A 415 -27.91 26.31 2.11
CA LYS A 415 -26.65 25.56 2.23
C LYS A 415 -26.52 24.45 1.16
N THR A 416 -27.61 23.72 0.92
CA THR A 416 -27.66 22.68 -0.10
C THR A 416 -27.49 23.26 -1.50
N ALA A 417 -28.20 24.35 -1.83
CA ALA A 417 -28.11 25.01 -3.15
C ALA A 417 -26.68 25.50 -3.45
N ASP A 418 -26.01 26.08 -2.46
CA ASP A 418 -24.63 26.56 -2.61
C ASP A 418 -23.63 25.39 -2.75
N LEU A 419 -23.82 24.29 -2.01
CA LEU A 419 -22.99 23.10 -2.17
C LEU A 419 -23.17 22.45 -3.55
N TRP A 420 -24.39 22.39 -4.05
CA TRP A 420 -24.69 21.94 -5.42
C TRP A 420 -23.99 22.81 -6.47
N LEU A 421 -24.08 24.13 -6.32
CA LEU A 421 -23.45 25.06 -7.23
C LEU A 421 -21.92 24.93 -7.24
N GLN A 422 -21.32 24.77 -6.08
CA GLN A 422 -19.87 24.52 -5.97
C GLN A 422 -19.48 23.19 -6.61
N MET A 423 -20.26 22.16 -6.41
CA MET A 423 -20.03 20.87 -7.03
C MET A 423 -20.12 20.96 -8.56
N GLU A 424 -21.17 21.60 -9.10
CA GLU A 424 -21.36 21.77 -10.53
C GLU A 424 -20.23 22.58 -11.18
N ASN A 425 -19.78 23.66 -10.53
CA ASN A 425 -18.69 24.49 -11.03
C ASN A 425 -17.33 23.77 -11.07
N ASN A 426 -17.12 22.82 -10.17
CA ASN A 426 -15.87 22.07 -10.05
C ASN A 426 -15.93 20.68 -10.72
N TYR A 427 -17.08 20.30 -11.27
CA TYR A 427 -17.30 18.99 -11.86
C TYR A 427 -16.44 18.70 -13.11
N THR A 428 -15.87 19.73 -13.73
CA THR A 428 -15.09 19.64 -14.96
C THR A 428 -13.60 19.39 -14.75
N GLU A 429 -13.10 19.40 -13.50
CA GLU A 429 -11.67 19.31 -13.19
C GLU A 429 -11.27 17.95 -12.60
N GLY A 430 -11.31 16.90 -13.41
CA GLY A 430 -10.68 15.59 -13.11
C GLY A 430 -11.47 14.63 -12.23
N GLU A 431 -11.49 13.36 -12.62
CA GLU A 431 -12.31 12.28 -12.05
C GLU A 431 -12.12 12.06 -10.52
N LYS A 432 -10.91 12.26 -10.00
CA LYS A 432 -10.61 12.00 -8.58
C LYS A 432 -11.29 13.00 -7.63
N TYR A 433 -11.26 14.29 -7.97
CA TYR A 433 -11.89 15.33 -7.15
C TYR A 433 -13.40 15.28 -7.24
N GLN A 434 -13.91 14.92 -8.39
CA GLN A 434 -15.34 14.74 -8.64
C GLN A 434 -15.95 13.74 -7.68
N ALA A 435 -15.39 12.54 -7.55
CA ALA A 435 -15.87 11.52 -6.62
C ALA A 435 -15.87 12.02 -5.17
N LEU A 436 -14.79 12.64 -4.71
CA LEU A 436 -14.69 13.17 -3.36
C LEU A 436 -15.71 14.27 -3.07
N LEU A 437 -15.95 15.17 -4.03
CA LEU A 437 -16.95 16.25 -3.90
C LEU A 437 -18.37 15.69 -3.80
N VAL A 438 -18.73 14.76 -4.68
CA VAL A 438 -20.03 14.09 -4.64
C VAL A 438 -20.23 13.35 -3.33
N GLN A 439 -19.25 12.57 -2.88
CA GLN A 439 -19.32 11.83 -1.63
C GLN A 439 -19.45 12.74 -0.41
N TYR A 440 -18.80 13.91 -0.44
CA TYR A 440 -18.95 14.92 0.61
C TYR A 440 -20.37 15.48 0.66
N VAL A 441 -20.91 15.88 -0.51
CA VAL A 441 -22.27 16.43 -0.61
C VAL A 441 -23.32 15.38 -0.25
N LEU A 442 -23.16 14.12 -0.68
CA LEU A 442 -24.02 13.01 -0.27
C LEU A 442 -24.04 12.84 1.26
N SER A 443 -22.85 12.86 1.87
CA SER A 443 -22.75 12.77 3.33
C SER A 443 -23.43 13.93 4.04
N PHE A 444 -23.33 15.15 3.51
CA PHE A 444 -24.00 16.33 4.03
C PHE A 444 -25.53 16.20 3.93
N LEU A 445 -26.05 15.84 2.75
CA LEU A 445 -27.49 15.67 2.50
C LEU A 445 -28.10 14.61 3.43
N LEU A 446 -27.41 13.49 3.61
CA LEU A 446 -27.87 12.42 4.50
C LEU A 446 -27.86 12.87 5.97
N LYS A 447 -26.83 13.58 6.43
CA LYS A 447 -26.74 14.14 7.80
C LYS A 447 -27.83 15.16 8.08
N THR A 448 -28.25 15.91 7.07
CA THR A 448 -29.33 16.92 7.17
C THR A 448 -30.70 16.37 6.84
N ASN A 449 -30.84 15.03 6.74
CA ASN A 449 -32.08 14.31 6.44
C ASN A 449 -32.74 14.65 5.11
N GLN A 450 -31.94 15.07 4.10
CA GLN A 450 -32.36 15.35 2.73
C GLN A 450 -32.15 14.11 1.84
N LYS A 451 -32.87 13.03 2.14
CA LYS A 451 -32.64 11.73 1.51
C LYS A 451 -32.98 11.71 0.02
N ASP A 452 -34.04 12.41 -0.38
CA ASP A 452 -34.49 12.46 -1.77
C ASP A 452 -33.45 13.16 -2.65
N ASP A 453 -32.94 14.30 -2.21
CA ASP A 453 -31.88 15.04 -2.91
C ASP A 453 -30.57 14.20 -2.98
N ALA A 454 -30.24 13.51 -1.89
CA ALA A 454 -29.09 12.61 -1.87
C ALA A 454 -29.26 11.47 -2.87
N ARG A 455 -30.47 10.91 -2.96
CA ARG A 455 -30.77 9.81 -3.89
C ARG A 455 -30.72 10.28 -5.36
N GLU A 456 -31.21 11.47 -5.64
CA GLU A 456 -31.14 12.09 -6.97
C GLU A 456 -29.69 12.33 -7.39
N LEU A 457 -28.87 12.93 -6.51
CA LEU A 457 -27.45 13.16 -6.74
C LEU A 457 -26.72 11.84 -7.00
N PHE A 458 -26.92 10.85 -6.14
CA PHE A 458 -26.29 9.55 -6.28
C PHE A 458 -26.64 8.88 -7.61
N THR A 459 -27.93 8.89 -7.98
CA THR A 459 -28.41 8.30 -9.23
C THR A 459 -27.78 8.98 -10.44
N LYS A 460 -27.77 10.31 -10.46
CA LYS A 460 -27.17 11.10 -11.54
C LYS A 460 -25.68 10.81 -11.66
N TYR A 461 -24.96 10.81 -10.54
CA TYR A 461 -23.52 10.58 -10.50
C TYR A 461 -23.14 9.20 -11.03
N VAL A 462 -23.74 8.15 -10.47
CA VAL A 462 -23.42 6.77 -10.83
C VAL A 462 -23.83 6.46 -12.26
N SER A 463 -25.03 6.93 -12.69
CA SER A 463 -25.50 6.73 -14.06
C SER A 463 -24.62 7.42 -15.10
N THR A 464 -24.07 8.59 -14.78
CA THR A 464 -23.16 9.30 -15.67
C THR A 464 -21.78 8.66 -15.72
N LEU A 465 -21.23 8.31 -14.55
CA LEU A 465 -19.88 7.76 -14.44
C LEU A 465 -19.74 6.38 -15.11
N TYR A 466 -20.78 5.56 -15.03
CA TYR A 466 -20.77 4.18 -15.55
C TYR A 466 -21.66 3.98 -16.79
N ASP A 467 -22.08 5.07 -17.41
CA ASP A 467 -22.83 5.09 -18.68
C ASP A 467 -24.11 4.22 -18.65
N PHE A 468 -24.91 4.39 -17.58
CA PHE A 468 -26.10 3.57 -17.35
C PHE A 468 -27.16 3.80 -18.42
N ASN A 469 -27.73 2.72 -18.92
CA ASN A 469 -28.85 2.77 -19.85
C ASN A 469 -30.17 3.09 -19.12
N ALA A 470 -30.77 4.22 -19.43
CA ALA A 470 -32.03 4.66 -18.82
C ALA A 470 -33.24 3.68 -19.01
N LYS A 471 -33.12 2.72 -19.93
CA LYS A 471 -34.16 1.70 -20.17
C LYS A 471 -34.00 0.43 -19.33
N GLU A 472 -32.85 0.27 -18.68
CA GLU A 472 -32.57 -0.89 -17.81
C GLU A 472 -32.82 -0.53 -16.34
N ASP A 473 -33.10 -1.57 -15.52
CA ASP A 473 -33.24 -1.38 -14.09
C ASP A 473 -31.95 -0.84 -13.45
N PHE A 474 -32.09 0.22 -12.67
CA PHE A 474 -30.95 0.90 -12.03
C PHE A 474 -30.11 -0.03 -11.15
N TRP A 475 -30.78 -0.80 -10.27
CA TRP A 475 -30.07 -1.67 -9.34
C TRP A 475 -29.38 -2.86 -10.02
N SER A 476 -29.97 -3.35 -11.12
CA SER A 476 -29.33 -4.35 -11.96
C SER A 476 -28.00 -3.83 -12.54
N GLN A 477 -27.99 -2.57 -12.98
CA GLN A 477 -26.78 -1.93 -13.52
C GLN A 477 -25.75 -1.63 -12.42
N VAL A 478 -26.17 -1.16 -11.25
CA VAL A 478 -25.29 -1.03 -10.08
C VAL A 478 -24.59 -2.34 -9.82
N GLY A 479 -25.35 -3.42 -9.78
CA GLY A 479 -24.78 -4.75 -9.51
C GLY A 479 -23.81 -5.26 -10.59
N LYS A 480 -23.99 -4.89 -11.85
CA LYS A 480 -23.04 -5.24 -12.94
C LYS A 480 -21.73 -4.45 -12.83
N ASN A 481 -21.80 -3.24 -12.31
CA ASN A 481 -20.67 -2.31 -12.25
C ASN A 481 -20.03 -2.20 -10.87
N ILE A 482 -20.47 -2.97 -9.89
CA ILE A 482 -19.99 -2.87 -8.51
C ILE A 482 -18.46 -3.00 -8.40
N ALA A 483 -17.86 -3.87 -9.19
CA ALA A 483 -16.42 -4.08 -9.22
C ALA A 483 -15.60 -2.91 -9.80
N LEU A 484 -16.26 -1.96 -10.44
CA LEU A 484 -15.64 -0.74 -10.98
C LEU A 484 -15.83 0.45 -10.03
N MET A 485 -16.70 0.33 -9.02
CA MET A 485 -16.97 1.40 -8.07
C MET A 485 -15.85 1.49 -7.03
N ASP A 486 -15.51 2.70 -6.64
CA ASP A 486 -14.72 2.90 -5.44
C ASP A 486 -15.53 2.49 -4.20
N GLU A 487 -14.82 2.12 -3.14
CA GLU A 487 -15.41 1.57 -1.93
C GLU A 487 -16.50 2.47 -1.33
N ARG A 488 -16.26 3.78 -1.30
CA ARG A 488 -17.21 4.74 -0.71
C ARG A 488 -18.48 4.89 -1.55
N THR A 489 -18.36 4.89 -2.87
CA THR A 489 -19.51 4.89 -3.79
C THR A 489 -20.32 3.60 -3.64
N ALA A 490 -19.67 2.44 -3.50
CA ALA A 490 -20.34 1.17 -3.24
C ALA A 490 -21.04 1.15 -1.87
N GLU A 491 -20.48 1.76 -0.82
CA GLU A 491 -21.14 1.92 0.48
C GLU A 491 -22.42 2.76 0.36
N PHE A 492 -22.40 3.88 -0.37
CA PHE A 492 -23.62 4.65 -0.62
C PHE A 492 -24.65 3.84 -1.40
N ALA A 493 -24.24 3.06 -2.39
CA ALA A 493 -25.14 2.18 -3.13
C ALA A 493 -25.82 1.17 -2.19
N ALA A 494 -25.07 0.51 -1.33
CA ALA A 494 -25.59 -0.43 -0.34
C ALA A 494 -26.56 0.24 0.63
N TRP A 495 -26.24 1.44 1.10
CA TRP A 495 -27.09 2.21 1.99
C TRP A 495 -28.43 2.60 1.31
N PHE A 496 -28.39 3.12 0.08
CA PHE A 496 -29.61 3.46 -0.67
C PHE A 496 -30.45 2.22 -0.99
N ALA A 497 -29.82 1.10 -1.37
CA ALA A 497 -30.52 -0.16 -1.57
C ALA A 497 -31.26 -0.62 -0.29
N THR A 498 -30.64 -0.45 0.87
CA THR A 498 -31.26 -0.74 2.17
C THR A 498 -32.44 0.17 2.46
N ASP A 499 -32.30 1.49 2.24
CA ASP A 499 -33.36 2.49 2.45
C ASP A 499 -34.57 2.25 1.54
N GLU A 500 -34.34 1.79 0.30
CA GLU A 500 -35.36 1.39 -0.67
C GLU A 500 -35.90 -0.04 -0.44
N LYS A 501 -35.46 -0.73 0.62
CA LYS A 501 -35.86 -2.12 0.95
C LYS A 501 -35.47 -3.15 -0.12
N LYS A 502 -34.44 -2.86 -0.91
CA LYS A 502 -33.84 -3.77 -1.88
C LYS A 502 -32.79 -4.63 -1.18
N PHE A 503 -33.25 -5.50 -0.26
CA PHE A 503 -32.37 -6.20 0.69
C PHE A 503 -31.41 -7.19 0.01
N ASP A 504 -31.82 -7.83 -1.09
CA ASP A 504 -30.96 -8.77 -1.81
C ASP A 504 -29.79 -8.02 -2.50
N GLU A 505 -30.08 -6.89 -3.10
CA GLU A 505 -29.07 -6.00 -3.70
C GLU A 505 -28.16 -5.41 -2.62
N ALA A 506 -28.74 -4.92 -1.52
CA ALA A 506 -27.97 -4.38 -0.40
C ALA A 506 -27.03 -5.45 0.18
N LEU A 507 -27.52 -6.67 0.39
CA LEU A 507 -26.69 -7.79 0.87
C LEU A 507 -25.50 -8.03 -0.06
N ARG A 508 -25.77 -8.17 -1.36
CA ARG A 508 -24.70 -8.42 -2.35
C ARG A 508 -23.67 -7.30 -2.40
N ILE A 509 -24.10 -6.04 -2.35
CA ILE A 509 -23.21 -4.89 -2.38
C ILE A 509 -22.39 -4.82 -1.08
N TYR A 510 -22.99 -5.03 0.09
CA TYR A 510 -22.24 -5.07 1.35
C TYR A 510 -21.28 -6.26 1.43
N GLU A 511 -21.65 -7.43 0.92
CA GLU A 511 -20.73 -8.57 0.81
C GLU A 511 -19.54 -8.23 -0.08
N TYR A 512 -19.77 -7.57 -1.21
CA TYR A 512 -18.69 -7.06 -2.06
C TYR A 512 -17.81 -6.04 -1.30
N CYS A 513 -18.40 -5.01 -0.67
CA CYS A 513 -17.65 -4.01 0.09
C CYS A 513 -16.79 -4.62 1.19
N VAL A 514 -17.31 -5.62 1.90
CA VAL A 514 -16.64 -6.20 3.08
C VAL A 514 -15.59 -7.23 2.70
N TYR A 515 -15.85 -8.05 1.70
CA TYR A 515 -14.99 -9.21 1.39
C TYR A 515 -14.19 -9.07 0.09
N GLU A 516 -14.64 -8.23 -0.85
CA GLU A 516 -14.07 -8.17 -2.19
C GLU A 516 -13.44 -6.81 -2.54
N SER A 517 -14.00 -5.69 -2.04
CA SER A 517 -13.49 -4.36 -2.36
C SER A 517 -12.16 -4.10 -1.65
N GLY A 518 -11.14 -3.94 -2.35
CA GLY A 518 -9.80 -3.73 -1.80
C GLY A 518 -8.78 -4.75 -2.31
N GLY A 519 -9.23 -5.70 -3.15
CA GLY A 519 -8.38 -6.56 -3.96
C GLY A 519 -7.62 -7.63 -3.21
N ILE A 520 -7.93 -7.87 -1.93
CA ILE A 520 -7.25 -8.91 -1.13
C ILE A 520 -8.32 -9.78 -0.50
N LEU A 521 -8.60 -10.91 -1.16
CA LEU A 521 -9.51 -11.93 -0.66
C LEU A 521 -8.74 -12.96 0.14
N TYR A 522 -8.94 -12.94 1.45
CA TYR A 522 -8.66 -14.08 2.30
C TYR A 522 -9.95 -14.63 2.85
N GLU A 523 -10.14 -15.92 2.69
CA GLU A 523 -11.27 -16.62 3.28
C GLU A 523 -11.33 -16.32 4.79
N GLY A 524 -12.35 -15.58 5.22
CA GLY A 524 -12.57 -15.19 6.61
C GLY A 524 -11.91 -13.91 7.11
N ILE A 525 -11.14 -13.19 6.30
CA ILE A 525 -10.55 -11.90 6.66
C ILE A 525 -11.33 -10.77 5.99
N VAL A 526 -11.74 -9.79 6.78
CA VAL A 526 -12.37 -8.55 6.28
C VAL A 526 -11.28 -7.67 5.68
N SER A 527 -11.52 -7.11 4.48
CA SER A 527 -10.58 -6.17 3.87
C SER A 527 -10.19 -5.05 4.85
N PRO A 528 -8.91 -4.72 5.00
CA PRO A 528 -8.47 -3.64 5.89
C PRO A 528 -8.97 -2.26 5.47
N LEU A 529 -9.39 -2.09 4.22
CA LEU A 529 -9.87 -0.83 3.68
C LEU A 529 -11.37 -0.62 3.91
N VAL A 530 -12.14 -1.68 4.22
CA VAL A 530 -13.59 -1.55 4.40
C VAL A 530 -13.94 -0.79 5.67
N SER A 531 -14.99 0.02 5.61
CA SER A 531 -15.44 0.79 6.77
C SER A 531 -16.09 -0.12 7.83
N THR A 532 -15.91 0.27 9.11
CA THR A 532 -16.61 -0.38 10.23
C THR A 532 -18.11 -0.32 10.06
N VAL A 533 -18.65 0.75 9.47
CA VAL A 533 -20.10 0.93 9.24
C VAL A 533 -20.62 -0.10 8.24
N SER A 534 -19.90 -0.36 7.15
CA SER A 534 -20.28 -1.42 6.20
C SER A 534 -20.28 -2.80 6.84
N CYS A 535 -19.26 -3.09 7.66
CA CYS A 535 -19.23 -4.34 8.43
C CYS A 535 -20.43 -4.46 9.39
N MET A 536 -20.77 -3.38 10.08
CA MET A 536 -21.92 -3.34 10.99
C MET A 536 -23.25 -3.56 10.25
N ASN A 537 -23.44 -2.90 9.12
CA ASN A 537 -24.66 -3.02 8.32
C ASN A 537 -24.81 -4.43 7.74
N LEU A 538 -23.74 -5.03 7.24
CA LEU A 538 -23.75 -6.42 6.78
C LEU A 538 -24.06 -7.39 7.93
N ALA A 539 -23.47 -7.17 9.10
CA ALA A 539 -23.75 -7.97 10.29
C ALA A 539 -25.21 -7.85 10.73
N ASP A 540 -25.80 -6.66 10.66
CA ASP A 540 -27.24 -6.45 10.92
C ASP A 540 -28.12 -7.25 9.95
N ILE A 541 -27.78 -7.28 8.66
CA ILE A 541 -28.49 -8.08 7.65
C ILE A 541 -28.35 -9.58 7.97
N TYR A 542 -27.16 -10.05 8.31
CA TYR A 542 -26.95 -11.44 8.71
C TYR A 542 -27.76 -11.81 9.95
N PHE A 543 -27.79 -10.93 10.95
CA PHE A 543 -28.60 -11.18 12.16
C PHE A 543 -30.10 -11.23 11.86
N SER A 544 -30.62 -10.28 11.07
CA SER A 544 -32.03 -10.23 10.68
C SER A 544 -32.47 -11.43 9.84
N THR A 545 -31.53 -12.04 9.09
CA THR A 545 -31.76 -13.27 8.31
C THR A 545 -31.44 -14.55 9.06
N GLY A 546 -31.23 -14.49 10.39
CA GLY A 546 -31.00 -15.64 11.25
C GLY A 546 -29.57 -16.20 11.24
N LYS A 547 -28.65 -15.60 10.53
CA LYS A 547 -27.22 -16.01 10.45
C LYS A 547 -26.42 -15.44 11.63
N LYS A 548 -26.83 -15.77 12.86
CA LYS A 548 -26.30 -15.19 14.11
C LYS A 548 -24.78 -15.30 14.25
N ASP A 549 -24.21 -16.47 13.94
CA ASP A 549 -22.77 -16.70 14.13
C ASP A 549 -21.95 -15.85 13.15
N LYS A 550 -22.41 -15.71 11.89
CA LYS A 550 -21.76 -14.82 10.92
C LYS A 550 -21.84 -13.36 11.35
N ALA A 551 -22.97 -12.94 11.93
CA ALA A 551 -23.11 -11.58 12.44
C ALA A 551 -22.14 -11.31 13.60
N LEU A 552 -22.04 -12.22 14.58
CA LEU A 552 -21.11 -12.08 15.70
C LEU A 552 -19.65 -12.07 15.27
N ASP A 553 -19.26 -12.94 14.34
CA ASP A 553 -17.90 -12.96 13.79
C ASP A 553 -17.56 -11.63 13.12
N LEU A 554 -18.46 -11.11 12.28
CA LEU A 554 -18.25 -9.87 11.55
C LEU A 554 -18.20 -8.64 12.48
N TYR A 555 -19.08 -8.59 13.50
CA TYR A 555 -18.98 -7.56 14.53
C TYR A 555 -17.69 -7.64 15.33
N GLY A 556 -17.23 -8.85 15.66
CA GLY A 556 -15.95 -9.05 16.35
C GLY A 556 -14.78 -8.49 15.54
N LYS A 557 -14.77 -8.79 14.24
CA LYS A 557 -13.76 -8.26 13.30
C LYS A 557 -13.85 -6.72 13.18
N ALA A 558 -15.06 -6.17 13.07
CA ALA A 558 -15.29 -4.74 13.03
C ALA A 558 -14.80 -4.04 14.30
N ALA A 559 -15.11 -4.56 15.48
CA ALA A 559 -14.67 -4.01 16.76
C ALA A 559 -13.15 -4.07 16.95
N GLY A 560 -12.52 -5.16 16.48
CA GLY A 560 -11.07 -5.35 16.60
C GLY A 560 -10.27 -4.35 15.78
N ARG A 561 -10.75 -3.96 14.59
CA ARG A 561 -10.04 -3.08 13.66
C ARG A 561 -10.38 -1.58 13.79
N GLU A 562 -11.45 -1.23 14.50
CA GLU A 562 -11.88 0.16 14.64
C GLU A 562 -11.10 0.88 15.73
N SER A 563 -10.58 2.05 15.41
CA SER A 563 -9.88 2.91 16.36
C SER A 563 -10.81 3.89 17.10
N LYS A 564 -11.98 4.21 16.52
CA LYS A 564 -12.93 5.18 17.09
C LYS A 564 -13.75 4.54 18.19
N ASN A 565 -13.50 4.92 19.43
CA ASN A 565 -14.15 4.32 20.58
C ASN A 565 -15.69 4.39 20.55
N TYR A 566 -16.26 5.45 19.99
CA TYR A 566 -17.72 5.55 19.88
C TYR A 566 -18.30 4.51 18.89
N LEU A 567 -17.63 4.23 17.78
CA LEU A 567 -18.04 3.17 16.83
C LEU A 567 -17.82 1.79 17.43
N ARG A 568 -16.68 1.55 18.07
CA ARG A 568 -16.43 0.29 18.80
C ARG A 568 -17.51 0.04 19.86
N SER A 569 -17.89 1.08 20.59
CA SER A 569 -18.97 1.02 21.56
C SER A 569 -20.30 0.62 20.93
N ASP A 570 -20.65 1.17 19.76
CA ASP A 570 -21.89 0.80 19.05
C ASP A 570 -21.83 -0.66 18.56
N VAL A 571 -20.69 -1.14 18.09
CA VAL A 571 -20.49 -2.55 17.74
C VAL A 571 -20.76 -3.46 18.95
N PHE A 572 -20.16 -3.17 20.10
CA PHE A 572 -20.36 -3.98 21.32
C PHE A 572 -21.80 -3.92 21.84
N TYR A 573 -22.47 -2.77 21.70
CA TYR A 573 -23.90 -2.66 21.96
C TYR A 573 -24.72 -3.61 21.06
N ARG A 574 -24.42 -3.69 19.76
CA ARG A 574 -25.09 -4.61 18.83
C ARG A 574 -24.81 -6.08 19.17
N ILE A 575 -23.59 -6.43 19.53
CA ILE A 575 -23.22 -7.75 20.06
C ILE A 575 -24.03 -8.07 21.30
N ALA A 576 -24.18 -7.12 22.23
CA ALA A 576 -24.99 -7.30 23.43
C ALA A 576 -26.46 -7.59 23.13
N ASN A 577 -27.05 -6.91 22.13
CA ASN A 577 -28.42 -7.20 21.67
C ASN A 577 -28.57 -8.61 21.09
N ILE A 578 -27.58 -9.10 20.33
CA ILE A 578 -27.63 -10.46 19.79
C ILE A 578 -27.61 -11.50 20.91
N TYR A 579 -26.77 -11.32 21.93
CA TYR A 579 -26.73 -12.21 23.09
C TYR A 579 -28.02 -12.11 23.90
N ALA A 580 -28.57 -10.91 24.11
CA ALA A 580 -29.82 -10.69 24.81
C ALA A 580 -30.99 -11.38 24.08
N ALA A 581 -31.10 -11.23 22.76
CA ALA A 581 -32.10 -11.89 21.94
C ALA A 581 -31.98 -13.43 21.97
N GLY A 582 -30.78 -13.96 22.16
CA GLY A 582 -30.50 -15.39 22.34
C GLY A 582 -30.67 -15.89 23.77
N GLY A 583 -31.07 -15.05 24.73
CA GLY A 583 -31.22 -15.42 26.15
C GLY A 583 -29.91 -15.54 26.93
N ASP A 584 -28.76 -15.23 26.32
CA ASP A 584 -27.46 -15.24 27.01
C ASP A 584 -27.25 -13.93 27.76
N LYS A 585 -27.93 -13.80 28.91
CA LYS A 585 -27.90 -12.61 29.78
C LYS A 585 -26.47 -12.25 30.22
N LYS A 586 -25.61 -13.25 30.46
CA LYS A 586 -24.25 -13.06 30.95
C LYS A 586 -23.36 -12.33 29.90
N ASN A 587 -23.32 -12.86 28.69
CA ASN A 587 -22.52 -12.27 27.62
C ASN A 587 -23.13 -10.95 27.11
N ALA A 588 -24.47 -10.82 27.13
CA ALA A 588 -25.16 -9.55 26.86
C ALA A 588 -24.75 -8.46 27.82
N LEU A 589 -24.75 -8.73 29.13
CA LEU A 589 -24.37 -7.77 30.16
C LEU A 589 -22.89 -7.36 30.01
N ARG A 590 -21.99 -8.33 29.83
CA ARG A 590 -20.57 -8.08 29.66
C ARG A 590 -20.29 -7.20 28.42
N SER A 591 -20.96 -7.47 27.31
CA SER A 591 -20.80 -6.70 26.07
C SER A 591 -21.35 -5.26 26.23
N ALA A 592 -22.49 -5.10 26.91
CA ALA A 592 -23.03 -3.78 27.20
C ALA A 592 -22.12 -2.96 28.14
N GLU A 593 -21.53 -3.58 29.16
CA GLU A 593 -20.56 -2.94 30.05
C GLU A 593 -19.31 -2.51 29.32
N TYR A 594 -18.81 -3.34 28.39
CA TYR A 594 -17.65 -2.99 27.59
C TYR A 594 -17.96 -1.86 26.61
N ALA A 595 -19.17 -1.82 26.03
CA ALA A 595 -19.61 -0.69 25.22
C ALA A 595 -19.57 0.62 26.00
N ILE A 596 -20.09 0.63 27.25
CA ILE A 596 -20.08 1.81 28.12
C ILE A 596 -18.65 2.20 28.51
N LEU A 597 -17.77 1.22 28.75
CA LEU A 597 -16.36 1.47 29.05
C LEU A 597 -15.66 2.19 27.90
N LEU A 598 -15.92 1.77 26.65
CA LEU A 598 -15.35 2.40 25.45
C LEU A 598 -15.91 3.81 25.20
N TYR A 599 -17.21 4.00 25.42
CA TYR A 599 -17.88 5.26 25.21
C TYR A 599 -18.98 5.47 26.24
N PRO A 600 -18.71 6.18 27.34
CA PRO A 600 -19.65 6.37 28.44
C PRO A 600 -20.97 7.03 28.03
N ASP A 601 -20.98 7.82 26.97
CA ASP A 601 -22.17 8.50 26.44
C ASP A 601 -23.05 7.60 25.54
N ASN A 602 -22.77 6.29 25.46
CA ASN A 602 -23.65 5.34 24.75
C ASN A 602 -24.91 5.03 25.57
N ALA A 603 -25.92 5.90 25.43
CA ALA A 603 -27.19 5.79 26.14
C ALA A 603 -27.91 4.46 25.86
N ARG A 604 -27.80 3.93 24.62
CA ARG A 604 -28.42 2.65 24.25
C ARG A 604 -27.80 1.47 25.00
N ALA A 605 -26.48 1.45 25.14
CA ALA A 605 -25.80 0.41 25.91
C ALA A 605 -26.15 0.50 27.40
N SER A 606 -26.25 1.72 27.95
CA SER A 606 -26.64 1.97 29.36
C SER A 606 -28.05 1.49 29.64
N LEU A 607 -29.00 1.78 28.77
CA LEU A 607 -30.39 1.29 28.90
C LEU A 607 -30.50 -0.24 28.79
N LEU A 608 -29.72 -0.83 27.89
CA LEU A 608 -29.68 -2.29 27.74
C LEU A 608 -29.11 -2.95 29.01
N LYS A 609 -28.02 -2.41 29.55
CA LYS A 609 -27.43 -2.90 30.80
C LYS A 609 -28.44 -2.84 31.95
N GLU A 610 -29.15 -1.73 32.10
CA GLU A 610 -30.18 -1.59 33.12
C GLU A 610 -31.27 -2.66 32.99
N LYS A 611 -31.82 -2.83 31.77
CA LYS A 611 -32.82 -3.88 31.49
C LYS A 611 -32.34 -5.30 31.79
N LEU A 612 -31.08 -5.58 31.50
CA LEU A 612 -30.46 -6.89 31.75
C LEU A 612 -30.16 -7.12 33.24
N SER A 613 -30.00 -6.05 34.03
CA SER A 613 -29.71 -6.13 35.47
C SER A 613 -30.96 -6.34 36.33
N GLN A 614 -32.15 -6.02 35.77
CA GLN A 614 -33.46 -6.34 36.34
C GLN A 614 -33.79 -7.82 36.09
#